data_7fc6a3e8d5cf4aa1113f7bdcb640bd0a
#
_entry.id   7fc6a3e8d5cf4aa1113f7bdcb640bd0a
#
_cell.length_a   1.000
_cell.length_b   1.000
_cell.length_c   1.000
_cell.angle_alpha   90.00
_cell.angle_beta   90.00
_cell.angle_gamma   90.00
#
_symmetry.space_group_name_H-M   'P 1'
#
loop_
_entity.id
_entity.type
_entity.pdbx_description
1 polymer ?
#
loop_
_entity_poly.entity_id
_entity_poly.type
_entity_poly.pdbx_seq_one_letter_code
_entity_poly.pdbx_strand_id
1 'polypeptide(L)'
;VSFSISALTLDQFDNLPRHVRRCVFWEVDPENLGQLAGGSHGPGSAADFISEFDKEAWVSMVLLEWGTCAQVATLRTDDSVPGVIPGGLQTIGTAFYAPPGLVPRARHFPTSPVSPDAVLLTSVRANPGMPGVAESLLQAAIEDLTRRGVRAVEAFGIVRSSDDAGTVAAELLRPVEACVSCMIDEHFLTDAGFTVVAPHPRFPRLRLELDQGLGWKAEVEEALARLLLTSTIPAMTEIERVPAAVPAGASSTGRPIRPGAGSAR
;
A
#
# COMPACT_ATOMS: atom_id res chain seq x y z
N VAL A 1 25.19 0.24 8.40
CA VAL A 1 24.83 -1.10 7.89
C VAL A 1 23.92 -0.89 6.71
N SER A 2 24.27 -1.43 5.52
CA SER A 2 23.44 -1.32 4.32
C SER A 2 22.48 -2.51 4.27
N PHE A 3 21.18 -2.25 4.15
CA PHE A 3 20.13 -3.24 3.95
C PHE A 3 19.34 -2.92 2.69
N SER A 4 18.59 -3.90 2.20
CA SER A 4 17.68 -3.74 1.05
C SER A 4 16.24 -4.01 1.47
N ILE A 5 15.29 -3.32 0.81
CA ILE A 5 13.86 -3.57 1.00
C ILE A 5 13.27 -4.03 -0.32
N SER A 6 12.43 -5.06 -0.24
CA SER A 6 11.68 -5.59 -1.38
C SER A 6 10.30 -6.06 -0.96
N ALA A 7 9.38 -6.13 -1.92
CA ALA A 7 8.09 -6.77 -1.68
C ALA A 7 8.29 -8.24 -1.33
N LEU A 8 7.46 -8.75 -0.40
CA LEU A 8 7.46 -10.16 -0.04
C LEU A 8 6.98 -11.01 -1.21
N THR A 9 7.74 -12.07 -1.50
CA THR A 9 7.35 -13.13 -2.43
C THR A 9 7.17 -14.45 -1.68
N LEU A 10 6.42 -15.39 -2.23
CA LEU A 10 6.08 -16.63 -1.53
C LEU A 10 7.31 -17.50 -1.25
N ASP A 11 8.28 -17.52 -2.15
CA ASP A 11 9.56 -18.22 -1.97
C ASP A 11 10.43 -17.64 -0.85
N GLN A 12 10.16 -16.42 -0.40
CA GLN A 12 10.84 -15.79 0.73
C GLN A 12 10.14 -16.04 2.07
N PHE A 13 8.97 -16.69 2.08
CA PHE A 13 8.19 -16.91 3.29
C PHE A 13 8.99 -17.63 4.38
N ASP A 14 9.74 -18.68 4.03
CA ASP A 14 10.57 -19.45 4.96
C ASP A 14 11.71 -18.63 5.58
N ASN A 15 12.12 -17.55 4.92
CA ASN A 15 13.17 -16.65 5.42
C ASN A 15 12.67 -15.61 6.42
N LEU A 16 11.35 -15.51 6.61
CA LEU A 16 10.76 -14.61 7.58
C LEU A 16 11.08 -15.07 9.02
N PRO A 17 11.22 -14.13 9.98
CA PRO A 17 11.40 -14.47 11.38
C PRO A 17 10.29 -15.41 11.88
N ARG A 18 10.62 -16.37 12.74
CA ARG A 18 9.70 -17.38 13.26
C ARG A 18 8.39 -16.79 13.79
N HIS A 19 8.47 -15.68 14.54
CA HIS A 19 7.28 -15.01 15.04
C HIS A 19 6.37 -14.53 13.91
N VAL A 20 6.93 -13.91 12.87
CA VAL A 20 6.20 -13.36 11.72
C VAL A 20 5.48 -14.46 10.94
N ARG A 21 6.15 -15.61 10.75
CA ARG A 21 5.56 -16.77 10.06
C ARG A 21 4.40 -17.41 10.82
N ARG A 22 4.39 -17.29 12.16
CA ARG A 22 3.44 -18.03 13.02
C ARG A 22 2.36 -17.14 13.64
N CYS A 23 2.56 -15.85 13.66
CA CYS A 23 1.58 -14.93 14.23
C CYS A 23 0.47 -14.67 13.22
N VAL A 24 -0.72 -15.18 13.53
CA VAL A 24 -1.95 -14.99 12.75
C VAL A 24 -2.91 -14.01 13.43
N PHE A 25 -2.38 -13.10 14.22
CA PHE A 25 -3.16 -12.13 14.98
C PHE A 25 -4.14 -11.34 14.11
N TRP A 26 -3.69 -10.86 12.95
CA TRP A 26 -4.49 -10.07 12.02
C TRP A 26 -5.26 -10.91 11.02
N GLU A 27 -4.72 -12.07 10.66
CA GLU A 27 -5.06 -12.85 9.49
C GLU A 27 -6.22 -13.82 9.73
N VAL A 28 -6.48 -14.18 10.99
CA VAL A 28 -7.55 -15.12 11.33
C VAL A 28 -8.62 -14.43 12.17
N ASP A 29 -9.87 -14.76 11.89
CA ASP A 29 -11.00 -14.28 12.68
C ASP A 29 -10.94 -14.87 14.10
N PRO A 30 -10.97 -14.03 15.16
CA PRO A 30 -10.92 -14.51 16.54
C PRO A 30 -12.05 -15.47 16.89
N GLU A 31 -13.20 -15.38 16.24
CA GLU A 31 -14.32 -16.30 16.47
C GLU A 31 -14.01 -17.73 15.97
N ASN A 32 -13.23 -17.86 14.90
CA ASN A 32 -12.81 -19.15 14.36
C ASN A 32 -11.66 -19.79 15.14
N LEU A 33 -10.83 -19.01 15.81
CA LEU A 33 -9.71 -19.53 16.63
C LEU A 33 -10.21 -20.36 17.83
N GLY A 34 -11.36 -20.03 18.39
CA GLY A 34 -11.98 -20.80 19.47
C GLY A 34 -12.39 -22.23 19.08
N GLN A 35 -12.66 -22.47 17.80
CA GLN A 35 -13.02 -23.80 17.28
C GLN A 35 -11.76 -24.65 16.99
N LEU A 36 -10.64 -24.05 16.66
CA LEU A 36 -9.37 -24.74 16.41
C LEU A 36 -8.61 -25.10 17.68
N ALA A 37 -8.83 -24.33 18.78
CA ALA A 37 -8.14 -24.50 20.06
C ALA A 37 -8.77 -25.56 20.98
N GLY A 38 -9.75 -26.33 20.53
CA GLY A 38 -10.43 -27.39 21.31
C GLY A 38 -9.57 -28.59 21.74
N GLY A 39 -8.25 -28.53 21.55
CA GLY A 39 -7.29 -29.52 22.01
C GLY A 39 -6.20 -28.88 22.88
N SER A 40 -5.98 -29.41 24.08
CA SER A 40 -4.88 -29.06 24.98
C SER A 40 -3.54 -29.43 24.33
N HIS A 41 -2.84 -28.47 23.75
CA HIS A 41 -1.58 -28.68 23.05
C HIS A 41 -0.41 -28.02 23.82
N GLY A 42 0.61 -28.79 24.15
CA GLY A 42 1.85 -28.32 24.75
C GLY A 42 2.77 -27.59 23.76
N PRO A 43 3.82 -26.91 24.26
CA PRO A 43 4.78 -26.20 23.40
C PRO A 43 5.42 -27.16 22.38
N GLY A 44 5.34 -26.82 21.09
CA GLY A 44 5.80 -27.66 19.97
C GLY A 44 4.72 -28.54 19.35
N SER A 45 3.45 -28.29 19.67
CA SER A 45 2.31 -29.08 19.23
C SER A 45 1.87 -28.75 17.78
N ALA A 46 0.95 -29.59 17.25
CA ALA A 46 0.32 -29.40 15.94
C ALA A 46 -0.37 -28.04 15.78
N ALA A 47 -0.80 -27.38 16.86
CA ALA A 47 -1.39 -26.05 16.83
C ALA A 47 -0.38 -24.96 16.41
N ASP A 48 0.88 -25.10 16.80
CA ASP A 48 1.96 -24.22 16.33
C ASP A 48 2.19 -24.34 14.81
N PHE A 49 1.99 -25.55 14.30
CA PHE A 49 2.13 -25.87 12.87
C PHE A 49 0.97 -25.31 12.05
N ILE A 50 -0.24 -25.39 12.58
CA ILE A 50 -1.46 -24.89 11.95
C ILE A 50 -1.38 -23.37 11.76
N SER A 51 -0.88 -22.63 12.74
CA SER A 51 -0.76 -21.16 12.60
C SER A 51 0.27 -20.71 11.56
N GLU A 52 1.33 -21.49 11.32
CA GLU A 52 2.28 -21.21 10.24
C GLU A 52 1.66 -21.46 8.87
N PHE A 53 0.91 -22.53 8.68
CA PHE A 53 0.12 -22.78 7.48
C PHE A 53 -0.98 -21.74 7.26
N ASP A 54 -1.66 -21.32 8.31
CA ASP A 54 -2.69 -20.27 8.20
C ASP A 54 -2.08 -18.95 7.75
N LYS A 55 -0.89 -18.60 8.25
CA LYS A 55 -0.16 -17.41 7.82
C LYS A 55 0.25 -17.51 6.36
N GLU A 56 0.83 -18.63 5.96
CA GLU A 56 1.26 -18.88 4.58
C GLU A 56 0.07 -18.88 3.62
N ALA A 57 -1.04 -19.52 4.00
CA ALA A 57 -2.27 -19.52 3.22
C ALA A 57 -2.83 -18.11 3.04
N TRP A 58 -2.85 -17.30 4.11
CA TRP A 58 -3.26 -15.91 4.03
C TRP A 58 -2.34 -15.08 3.11
N VAL A 59 -1.02 -15.20 3.27
CA VAL A 59 -0.03 -14.54 2.38
C VAL A 59 -0.27 -14.92 0.94
N SER A 60 -0.43 -16.22 0.65
CA SER A 60 -0.69 -16.74 -0.69
C SER A 60 -1.98 -16.16 -1.27
N MET A 61 -3.06 -16.15 -0.48
CA MET A 61 -4.35 -15.60 -0.88
C MET A 61 -4.23 -14.10 -1.21
N VAL A 62 -3.61 -13.30 -0.36
CA VAL A 62 -3.47 -11.86 -0.59
C VAL A 62 -2.58 -11.57 -1.79
N LEU A 63 -1.49 -12.32 -1.98
CA LEU A 63 -0.64 -12.20 -3.17
C LEU A 63 -1.39 -12.53 -4.46
N LEU A 64 -2.26 -13.54 -4.45
CA LEU A 64 -3.07 -13.94 -5.61
C LEU A 64 -4.18 -12.92 -5.92
N GLU A 65 -4.87 -12.42 -4.89
CA GLU A 65 -6.02 -11.56 -5.07
C GLU A 65 -5.62 -10.09 -5.28
N TRP A 66 -4.56 -9.67 -4.61
CA TRP A 66 -4.18 -8.25 -4.57
C TRP A 66 -2.75 -7.95 -5.02
N GLY A 67 -1.87 -8.96 -5.13
CA GLY A 67 -0.54 -8.88 -5.73
C GLY A 67 0.57 -8.42 -4.79
N THR A 68 0.29 -8.05 -3.54
CA THR A 68 1.27 -7.70 -2.49
C THR A 68 0.64 -7.83 -1.12
N CYS A 69 1.46 -8.05 -0.08
CA CYS A 69 0.98 -8.06 1.31
C CYS A 69 2.03 -7.55 2.31
N ALA A 70 3.28 -7.36 1.89
CA ALA A 70 4.32 -6.91 2.80
C ALA A 70 5.54 -6.36 2.08
N GLN A 71 6.31 -5.52 2.82
CA GLN A 71 7.70 -5.16 2.51
C GLN A 71 8.62 -5.88 3.50
N VAL A 72 9.77 -6.35 3.00
CA VAL A 72 10.76 -7.10 3.77
C VAL A 72 12.11 -6.41 3.67
N ALA A 73 12.70 -6.10 4.82
CA ALA A 73 14.06 -5.60 4.90
C ALA A 73 15.02 -6.76 5.10
N THR A 74 16.03 -6.86 4.26
CA THR A 74 17.04 -7.90 4.30
C THR A 74 18.45 -7.32 4.40
N LEU A 75 19.29 -8.00 5.16
CA LEU A 75 20.69 -7.71 5.33
C LEU A 75 21.51 -8.85 4.76
N ARG A 76 22.56 -8.55 4.02
CA ARG A 76 23.59 -9.55 3.67
C ARG A 76 24.44 -9.84 4.89
N THR A 77 24.56 -11.12 5.21
CA THR A 77 25.41 -11.55 6.31
C THR A 77 26.84 -11.69 5.82
N ASP A 78 27.76 -10.98 6.48
CA ASP A 78 29.19 -11.15 6.27
C ASP A 78 29.66 -12.46 6.87
N ASP A 79 30.81 -13.00 6.38
CA ASP A 79 31.42 -14.28 6.78
C ASP A 79 31.83 -14.33 8.26
N SER A 80 31.67 -13.24 9.01
CA SER A 80 32.16 -13.08 10.38
C SER A 80 31.18 -13.49 11.47
N VAL A 81 29.96 -13.91 11.16
CA VAL A 81 28.96 -14.32 12.17
C VAL A 81 28.90 -15.83 12.27
N PRO A 82 29.34 -16.44 13.40
CA PRO A 82 29.30 -17.88 13.58
C PRO A 82 27.87 -18.44 13.52
N GLY A 83 27.64 -19.46 12.68
CA GLY A 83 26.36 -20.14 12.55
C GLY A 83 25.40 -19.56 11.51
N VAL A 84 25.82 -18.55 10.76
CA VAL A 84 25.07 -17.99 9.64
C VAL A 84 25.72 -18.40 8.33
N ILE A 85 24.91 -18.73 7.31
CA ILE A 85 25.44 -19.10 5.98
C ILE A 85 26.11 -17.84 5.39
N PRO A 86 27.41 -17.91 5.04
CA PRO A 86 28.13 -16.81 4.42
C PRO A 86 27.43 -16.33 3.15
N GLY A 87 27.22 -14.99 3.03
CA GLY A 87 26.53 -14.41 1.89
C GLY A 87 25.01 -14.64 1.86
N GLY A 88 24.43 -15.23 2.91
CA GLY A 88 22.99 -15.39 3.06
C GLY A 88 22.26 -14.05 3.25
N LEU A 89 20.97 -14.02 2.93
CA LEU A 89 20.08 -12.90 3.23
C LEU A 89 19.37 -13.18 4.55
N GLN A 90 19.53 -12.28 5.51
CA GLN A 90 18.81 -12.33 6.77
C GLN A 90 17.69 -11.29 6.77
N THR A 91 16.46 -11.71 7.06
CA THR A 91 15.35 -10.77 7.28
C THR A 91 15.54 -10.05 8.60
N ILE A 92 15.61 -8.73 8.54
CA ILE A 92 15.80 -7.83 9.69
C ILE A 92 14.56 -7.00 10.03
N GLY A 93 13.54 -7.03 9.19
CA GLY A 93 12.28 -6.36 9.45
C GLY A 93 11.22 -6.64 8.39
N THR A 94 9.97 -6.37 8.74
CA THR A 94 8.79 -6.58 7.89
C THR A 94 7.73 -5.50 8.14
N ALA A 95 7.01 -5.09 7.08
CA ALA A 95 5.79 -4.31 7.18
C ALA A 95 4.69 -5.01 6.40
N PHE A 96 3.60 -5.42 7.09
CA PHE A 96 2.46 -6.09 6.47
C PHE A 96 1.29 -5.14 6.30
N TYR A 97 0.60 -5.25 5.16
CA TYR A 97 -0.57 -4.46 4.82
C TYR A 97 -1.48 -5.23 3.84
N ALA A 98 -2.78 -5.00 3.93
CA ALA A 98 -3.75 -5.61 3.01
C ALA A 98 -5.05 -4.78 2.95
N PRO A 99 -5.89 -4.96 1.93
CA PRO A 99 -7.26 -4.46 1.95
C PRO A 99 -8.00 -4.93 3.21
N PRO A 100 -8.79 -4.06 3.87
CA PRO A 100 -9.40 -4.39 5.16
C PRO A 100 -10.34 -5.61 5.11
N GLY A 101 -10.90 -5.92 3.93
CA GLY A 101 -11.72 -7.13 3.73
C GLY A 101 -10.94 -8.44 3.87
N LEU A 102 -9.60 -8.39 3.68
CA LEU A 102 -8.71 -9.54 3.82
C LEU A 102 -8.04 -9.63 5.20
N VAL A 103 -8.43 -8.75 6.14
CA VAL A 103 -7.91 -8.70 7.51
C VAL A 103 -9.06 -8.90 8.51
N PRO A 104 -9.45 -10.16 8.79
CA PRO A 104 -10.67 -10.47 9.57
C PRO A 104 -10.72 -9.81 10.94
N ARG A 105 -9.58 -9.76 11.66
CA ARG A 105 -9.53 -9.15 13.00
C ARG A 105 -9.84 -7.65 13.00
N ALA A 106 -9.62 -6.94 11.91
CA ALA A 106 -9.87 -5.50 11.83
C ALA A 106 -11.30 -5.12 12.25
N ARG A 107 -12.28 -6.00 12.00
CA ARG A 107 -13.70 -5.79 12.34
C ARG A 107 -13.98 -5.78 13.83
N HIS A 108 -13.12 -6.40 14.63
CA HIS A 108 -13.29 -6.56 16.07
C HIS A 108 -12.63 -5.43 16.90
N PHE A 109 -11.99 -4.47 16.23
CA PHE A 109 -11.43 -3.32 16.94
C PHE A 109 -12.52 -2.31 17.32
N PRO A 110 -12.39 -1.66 18.50
CA PRO A 110 -13.40 -0.69 18.97
C PRO A 110 -13.53 0.53 18.06
N THR A 111 -12.50 0.82 17.25
CA THR A 111 -12.45 1.93 16.29
C THR A 111 -12.68 1.49 14.84
N SER A 112 -13.20 0.27 14.64
CA SER A 112 -13.64 -0.22 13.32
C SER A 112 -14.92 0.51 12.87
N PRO A 113 -15.27 0.46 11.55
CA PRO A 113 -14.54 -0.17 10.47
C PRO A 113 -13.42 0.71 9.92
N VAL A 114 -12.46 0.09 9.21
CA VAL A 114 -11.50 0.78 8.36
C VAL A 114 -12.24 1.41 7.18
N SER A 115 -11.80 2.59 6.74
CA SER A 115 -12.43 3.29 5.62
C SER A 115 -12.33 2.48 4.32
N PRO A 116 -13.38 2.46 3.47
CA PRO A 116 -13.42 1.60 2.29
C PRO A 116 -12.40 1.99 1.20
N ASP A 117 -11.86 3.20 1.26
CA ASP A 117 -10.85 3.73 0.34
C ASP A 117 -9.41 3.58 0.86
N ALA A 118 -9.25 2.97 2.04
CA ALA A 118 -7.97 2.79 2.69
C ALA A 118 -7.50 1.33 2.66
N VAL A 119 -6.19 1.14 2.66
CA VAL A 119 -5.52 -0.12 2.94
C VAL A 119 -5.12 -0.14 4.42
N LEU A 120 -5.25 -1.29 5.06
CA LEU A 120 -4.87 -1.46 6.46
C LEU A 120 -3.40 -1.88 6.57
N LEU A 121 -2.59 -1.05 7.24
CA LEU A 121 -1.26 -1.41 7.72
C LEU A 121 -1.43 -2.18 9.02
N THR A 122 -1.06 -3.46 9.02
CA THR A 122 -1.32 -4.36 10.14
C THR A 122 -0.16 -4.42 11.13
N SER A 123 1.08 -4.43 10.63
CA SER A 123 2.26 -4.49 11.49
C SER A 123 3.49 -3.90 10.82
N VAL A 124 4.34 -3.25 11.60
CA VAL A 124 5.70 -2.85 11.23
C VAL A 124 6.64 -3.37 12.31
N ARG A 125 7.62 -4.15 11.91
CA ARG A 125 8.57 -4.78 12.83
C ARG A 125 9.98 -4.66 12.29
N ALA A 126 10.90 -4.33 13.18
CA ALA A 126 12.34 -4.36 12.91
C ALA A 126 13.05 -5.14 14.04
N ASN A 127 14.17 -5.75 13.72
CA ASN A 127 15.00 -6.40 14.74
C ASN A 127 15.53 -5.35 15.73
N PRO A 128 15.59 -5.67 17.02
CA PRO A 128 16.19 -4.78 18.01
C PRO A 128 17.62 -4.38 17.63
N GLY A 129 17.94 -3.10 17.80
CA GLY A 129 19.26 -2.57 17.46
C GLY A 129 19.47 -2.20 15.99
N MET A 130 18.43 -2.23 15.18
CA MET A 130 18.44 -1.79 13.78
C MET A 130 17.63 -0.48 13.60
N PRO A 131 18.22 0.67 13.95
CA PRO A 131 17.53 1.97 13.84
C PRO A 131 17.24 2.30 12.36
N GLY A 132 16.10 2.96 12.10
CA GLY A 132 15.70 3.41 10.77
C GLY A 132 15.10 2.32 9.88
N VAL A 133 15.13 1.03 10.28
CA VAL A 133 14.56 -0.07 9.46
C VAL A 133 13.03 -0.02 9.47
N ALA A 134 12.40 0.28 10.61
CA ALA A 134 10.93 0.35 10.69
C ALA A 134 10.40 1.52 9.85
N GLU A 135 11.03 2.67 9.93
CA GLU A 135 10.69 3.87 9.16
C GLU A 135 10.88 3.64 7.66
N SER A 136 11.98 2.99 7.27
CA SER A 136 12.26 2.66 5.87
C SER A 136 11.26 1.64 5.30
N LEU A 137 10.82 0.66 6.11
CA LEU A 137 9.80 -0.31 5.73
C LEU A 137 8.43 0.37 5.55
N LEU A 138 8.08 1.27 6.46
CA LEU A 138 6.84 2.06 6.34
C LEU A 138 6.88 2.91 5.07
N GLN A 139 7.99 3.60 4.82
CA GLN A 139 8.17 4.40 3.60
C GLN A 139 8.03 3.55 2.33
N ALA A 140 8.65 2.37 2.29
CA ALA A 140 8.55 1.45 1.15
C ALA A 140 7.11 0.94 0.94
N ALA A 141 6.36 0.69 2.02
CA ALA A 141 4.95 0.35 1.95
C ALA A 141 4.10 1.51 1.39
N ILE A 142 4.34 2.73 1.86
CA ILE A 142 3.69 3.96 1.36
C ILE A 142 3.96 4.14 -0.14
N GLU A 143 5.20 4.00 -0.57
CA GLU A 143 5.58 4.13 -1.99
C GLU A 143 4.92 3.06 -2.87
N ASP A 144 4.85 1.81 -2.39
CA ASP A 144 4.16 0.73 -3.12
C ASP A 144 2.66 1.04 -3.25
N LEU A 145 2.01 1.44 -2.17
CA LEU A 145 0.59 1.78 -2.14
C LEU A 145 0.26 3.00 -2.99
N THR A 146 1.11 4.02 -2.98
CA THR A 146 0.97 5.21 -3.83
C THR A 146 1.06 4.84 -5.31
N ARG A 147 2.03 4.01 -5.72
CA ARG A 147 2.15 3.52 -7.10
C ARG A 147 0.92 2.72 -7.55
N ARG A 148 0.23 2.08 -6.62
CA ARG A 148 -1.00 1.31 -6.87
C ARG A 148 -2.26 2.17 -6.91
N GLY A 149 -2.15 3.48 -6.66
CA GLY A 149 -3.28 4.40 -6.63
C GLY A 149 -4.16 4.25 -5.39
N VAL A 150 -3.63 3.71 -4.30
CA VAL A 150 -4.32 3.66 -3.01
C VAL A 150 -4.43 5.08 -2.46
N ARG A 151 -5.61 5.46 -1.99
CA ARG A 151 -5.87 6.83 -1.52
C ARG A 151 -5.36 7.11 -0.13
N ALA A 152 -5.45 6.11 0.75
CA ALA A 152 -5.04 6.27 2.14
C ALA A 152 -4.55 4.95 2.74
N VAL A 153 -3.74 5.07 3.79
CA VAL A 153 -3.38 3.96 4.68
C VAL A 153 -3.99 4.23 6.04
N GLU A 154 -4.65 3.23 6.61
CA GLU A 154 -5.09 3.28 8.00
C GLU A 154 -4.36 2.23 8.83
N ALA A 155 -4.23 2.49 10.12
CA ALA A 155 -3.67 1.55 11.08
C ALA A 155 -4.40 1.67 12.42
N PHE A 156 -4.51 0.56 13.14
CA PHE A 156 -4.91 0.57 14.54
C PHE A 156 -3.63 0.74 15.38
N GLY A 157 -3.47 1.90 15.99
CA GLY A 157 -2.39 2.18 16.92
C GLY A 157 -2.63 1.52 18.28
N ILE A 158 -1.55 1.32 19.04
CA ILE A 158 -1.63 0.98 20.45
C ILE A 158 -1.02 2.09 21.27
N VAL A 159 -1.80 2.62 22.23
CA VAL A 159 -1.31 3.53 23.26
C VAL A 159 -0.75 2.69 24.41
N ARG A 160 0.57 2.77 24.65
CA ARG A 160 1.25 2.03 25.72
C ARG A 160 1.36 2.92 26.95
N SER A 161 0.73 2.52 28.04
CA SER A 161 0.96 3.15 29.36
C SER A 161 1.81 2.22 30.23
N SER A 162 2.58 2.82 31.14
CA SER A 162 3.50 2.10 32.04
C SER A 162 2.81 1.05 32.94
N ASP A 163 1.49 1.17 33.12
CA ASP A 163 0.73 0.33 34.05
C ASP A 163 0.00 -0.85 33.39
N ASP A 164 0.15 -1.01 32.05
CA ASP A 164 -0.79 -1.80 31.25
C ASP A 164 -0.34 -3.21 30.85
N ALA A 165 0.82 -3.69 31.28
CA ALA A 165 1.39 -4.95 30.79
C ALA A 165 0.47 -6.19 30.96
N GLY A 166 -0.51 -6.14 31.88
CA GLY A 166 -1.45 -7.24 32.12
C GLY A 166 -2.87 -7.04 31.60
N THR A 167 -3.31 -5.79 31.43
CA THR A 167 -4.72 -5.45 31.18
C THR A 167 -5.07 -5.35 29.70
N VAL A 168 -4.12 -4.97 28.85
CA VAL A 168 -4.31 -4.84 27.39
C VAL A 168 -4.67 -6.18 26.75
N ALA A 169 -4.07 -7.26 27.25
CA ALA A 169 -4.36 -8.60 26.79
C ALA A 169 -5.84 -9.00 27.02
N ALA A 170 -6.44 -8.59 28.14
CA ALA A 170 -7.76 -9.05 28.55
C ALA A 170 -8.91 -8.38 27.77
N GLU A 171 -8.73 -7.17 27.28
CA GLU A 171 -9.81 -6.36 26.70
C GLU A 171 -10.05 -6.62 25.20
N LEU A 172 -8.99 -6.94 24.44
CA LEU A 172 -9.08 -7.29 23.00
C LEU A 172 -9.09 -8.80 22.72
N LEU A 173 -8.89 -9.63 23.75
CA LEU A 173 -8.27 -10.92 23.57
C LEU A 173 -8.94 -12.02 24.38
N ARG A 174 -10.07 -12.44 23.95
CA ARG A 174 -10.57 -13.79 24.25
C ARG A 174 -10.15 -14.74 23.12
N PRO A 175 -9.65 -15.90 23.42
CA PRO A 175 -8.53 -16.38 24.22
C PRO A 175 -7.42 -16.98 23.33
N VAL A 176 -6.76 -16.22 22.50
CA VAL A 176 -5.54 -16.63 21.83
C VAL A 176 -4.49 -15.58 22.15
N GLU A 177 -3.29 -16.04 22.54
CA GLU A 177 -2.19 -15.22 22.96
C GLU A 177 -2.07 -13.96 22.11
N ALA A 178 -2.53 -12.87 22.68
CA ALA A 178 -2.52 -11.59 22.06
C ALA A 178 -1.13 -11.17 21.71
N CYS A 179 -0.85 -11.11 20.46
CA CYS A 179 0.39 -10.54 20.01
C CYS A 179 0.31 -9.01 20.03
N VAL A 180 0.25 -8.44 21.25
CA VAL A 180 0.36 -6.98 21.45
C VAL A 180 1.62 -6.44 20.76
N SER A 181 2.67 -7.27 20.64
CA SER A 181 3.89 -6.92 19.92
C SER A 181 3.71 -6.82 18.41
N CYS A 182 2.60 -7.29 17.84
CA CYS A 182 2.27 -7.10 16.43
C CYS A 182 1.51 -5.80 16.15
N MET A 183 1.05 -5.11 17.19
CA MET A 183 0.43 -3.80 17.04
C MET A 183 1.48 -2.71 16.92
N ILE A 184 1.16 -1.71 16.13
CA ILE A 184 2.03 -0.56 15.87
C ILE A 184 1.80 0.47 16.97
N ASP A 185 2.87 1.03 17.51
CA ASP A 185 2.79 2.09 18.51
C ASP A 185 2.15 3.36 17.93
N GLU A 186 1.25 3.99 18.67
CA GLU A 186 0.55 5.19 18.21
C GLU A 186 1.52 6.34 17.94
N HIS A 187 2.54 6.53 18.80
CA HIS A 187 3.54 7.56 18.59
C HIS A 187 4.34 7.33 17.29
N PHE A 188 4.72 6.08 17.00
CA PHE A 188 5.41 5.77 15.74
C PHE A 188 4.57 6.16 14.51
N LEU A 189 3.26 5.91 14.54
CA LEU A 189 2.35 6.30 13.46
C LEU A 189 2.22 7.83 13.36
N THR A 190 2.08 8.50 14.49
CA THR A 190 1.95 9.97 14.54
C THR A 190 3.23 10.66 14.04
N ASP A 191 4.39 10.18 14.45
CA ASP A 191 5.69 10.66 13.96
C ASP A 191 5.86 10.47 12.46
N ALA A 192 5.24 9.42 11.91
CA ALA A 192 5.20 9.16 10.47
C ALA A 192 4.13 9.96 9.70
N GLY A 193 3.40 10.85 10.38
CA GLY A 193 2.42 11.76 9.77
C GLY A 193 0.98 11.23 9.72
N PHE A 194 0.68 10.10 10.36
CA PHE A 194 -0.70 9.65 10.51
C PHE A 194 -1.47 10.55 11.47
N THR A 195 -2.74 10.78 11.16
CA THR A 195 -3.67 11.55 12.00
C THR A 195 -4.75 10.65 12.59
N VAL A 196 -5.15 10.90 13.83
CA VAL A 196 -6.21 10.13 14.50
C VAL A 196 -7.56 10.45 13.84
N VAL A 197 -8.20 9.43 13.26
CA VAL A 197 -9.54 9.53 12.63
C VAL A 197 -10.64 8.90 13.46
N ALA A 198 -10.30 7.99 14.37
CA ALA A 198 -11.21 7.44 15.36
C ALA A 198 -10.47 7.34 16.72
N PRO A 199 -10.76 8.24 17.65
CA PRO A 199 -10.08 8.26 18.94
C PRO A 199 -10.53 7.11 19.84
N HIS A 200 -9.58 6.51 20.56
CA HIS A 200 -9.84 5.53 21.61
C HIS A 200 -8.67 5.53 22.60
N PRO A 201 -8.91 5.34 23.91
CA PRO A 201 -7.84 5.45 24.93
C PRO A 201 -6.67 4.50 24.71
N ARG A 202 -6.92 3.33 24.10
CA ARG A 202 -5.90 2.28 23.90
C ARG A 202 -5.65 1.92 22.46
N PHE A 203 -6.69 1.99 21.62
CA PHE A 203 -6.64 1.52 20.23
C PHE A 203 -7.21 2.56 19.27
N PRO A 204 -6.61 3.75 19.19
CA PRO A 204 -7.01 4.73 18.19
C PRO A 204 -6.79 4.18 16.80
N ARG A 205 -7.66 4.58 15.85
CA ARG A 205 -7.43 4.35 14.43
C ARG A 205 -6.87 5.63 13.82
N LEU A 206 -5.73 5.47 13.13
CA LEU A 206 -5.01 6.57 12.51
C LEU A 206 -5.02 6.37 10.99
N ARG A 207 -4.91 7.49 10.27
CA ARG A 207 -4.96 7.54 8.81
C ARG A 207 -3.87 8.44 8.26
N LEU A 208 -3.24 7.99 7.17
CA LEU A 208 -2.33 8.76 6.34
C LEU A 208 -2.93 8.85 4.93
N GLU A 209 -3.13 10.07 4.45
CA GLU A 209 -3.56 10.32 3.08
C GLU A 209 -2.36 10.16 2.13
N LEU A 210 -2.52 9.31 1.11
CA LEU A 210 -1.51 9.09 0.07
C LEU A 210 -1.81 9.89 -1.19
N ASP A 211 -3.08 10.28 -1.35
CA ASP A 211 -3.53 11.02 -2.51
C ASP A 211 -3.05 12.48 -2.45
N GLN A 212 -1.82 12.68 -2.90
CA GLN A 212 -1.32 14.02 -3.25
C GLN A 212 -1.79 14.46 -4.65
N GLY A 213 -2.88 13.86 -5.15
CA GLY A 213 -3.42 14.14 -6.47
C GLY A 213 -3.79 15.62 -6.71
N LEU A 214 -3.95 16.39 -5.65
CA LEU A 214 -4.08 17.85 -5.73
C LEU A 214 -2.72 18.52 -5.99
N GLY A 215 -1.62 18.01 -5.41
CA GLY A 215 -0.27 18.54 -5.66
C GLY A 215 0.20 18.29 -7.09
N TRP A 216 0.07 17.04 -7.58
CA TRP A 216 0.41 16.70 -8.95
C TRP A 216 -0.43 17.48 -9.98
N LYS A 217 -1.73 17.62 -9.77
CA LYS A 217 -2.59 18.44 -10.63
C LYS A 217 -2.16 19.91 -10.63
N ALA A 218 -1.88 20.47 -9.46
CA ALA A 218 -1.42 21.85 -9.35
C ALA A 218 -0.05 22.06 -10.03
N GLU A 219 0.88 21.11 -9.86
CA GLU A 219 2.20 21.15 -10.53
C GLU A 219 2.09 21.00 -12.04
N VAL A 220 1.19 20.13 -12.55
CA VAL A 220 0.92 19.99 -13.98
C VAL A 220 0.21 21.22 -14.54
N GLU A 221 -0.75 21.80 -13.84
CA GLU A 221 -1.41 23.03 -14.23
C GLU A 221 -0.43 24.22 -14.26
N GLU A 222 0.47 24.31 -13.28
CA GLU A 222 1.52 25.34 -13.26
C GLU A 222 2.55 25.13 -14.36
N ALA A 223 2.93 23.90 -14.67
CA ALA A 223 3.82 23.57 -15.79
C ALA A 223 3.14 23.89 -17.14
N LEU A 224 1.86 23.56 -17.31
CA LEU A 224 1.05 23.92 -18.46
C LEU A 224 0.92 25.46 -18.62
N ALA A 225 0.67 26.16 -17.54
CA ALA A 225 0.58 27.62 -17.54
C ALA A 225 1.93 28.24 -17.96
N ARG A 226 3.07 27.71 -17.48
CA ARG A 226 4.40 28.14 -17.92
C ARG A 226 4.65 27.87 -19.40
N LEU A 227 4.23 26.71 -19.92
CA LEU A 227 4.37 26.39 -21.35
C LEU A 227 3.49 27.29 -22.22
N LEU A 228 2.28 27.61 -21.79
CA LEU A 228 1.38 28.52 -22.49
C LEU A 228 1.90 29.96 -22.49
N LEU A 229 2.51 30.41 -21.39
CA LEU A 229 3.15 31.73 -21.33
C LEU A 229 4.41 31.84 -22.20
N THR A 230 5.15 30.75 -22.40
CA THR A 230 6.33 30.71 -23.29
C THR A 230 5.95 30.45 -24.74
N SER A 231 4.75 29.97 -25.02
CA SER A 231 4.18 29.76 -26.36
C SER A 231 3.43 31.01 -26.86
N THR A 232 3.96 32.22 -26.67
CA THR A 232 3.47 33.38 -27.38
C THR A 232 3.85 33.17 -28.84
N ILE A 233 2.92 32.62 -29.63
CA ILE A 233 3.02 32.61 -31.10
C ILE A 233 3.12 34.06 -31.52
N PRO A 234 4.20 34.52 -32.18
CA PRO A 234 4.22 35.86 -32.73
C PRO A 234 3.04 35.97 -33.70
N ALA A 235 2.17 36.96 -33.48
CA ALA A 235 1.11 37.27 -34.42
C ALA A 235 1.71 37.40 -35.79
N MET A 236 1.28 36.59 -36.75
CA MET A 236 1.66 36.71 -38.14
C MET A 236 1.25 38.10 -38.60
N THR A 237 2.24 38.95 -38.81
CA THR A 237 2.12 40.26 -39.39
C THR A 237 1.42 40.11 -40.74
N GLU A 238 0.42 40.87 -40.91
CA GLU A 238 -0.34 41.31 -42.05
C GLU A 238 0.27 40.89 -43.41
N ILE A 239 -0.44 40.00 -44.12
CA ILE A 239 -0.13 39.69 -45.51
C ILE A 239 -0.50 40.94 -46.34
N GLU A 240 0.53 41.63 -46.78
CA GLU A 240 0.46 42.74 -47.75
C GLU A 240 -0.38 42.32 -48.97
N ARG A 241 -1.54 42.97 -49.15
CA ARG A 241 -2.43 42.75 -50.29
C ARG A 241 -1.73 43.27 -51.56
N VAL A 242 -1.26 42.35 -52.39
CA VAL A 242 -0.86 42.65 -53.75
C VAL A 242 -2.12 42.93 -54.59
N PRO A 243 -2.27 44.06 -55.27
CA PRO A 243 -3.45 44.34 -56.08
C PRO A 243 -3.43 43.45 -57.33
N ALA A 244 -4.52 42.70 -57.55
CA ALA A 244 -4.71 41.90 -58.75
C ALA A 244 -4.96 42.81 -59.98
N ALA A 245 -4.10 42.70 -60.96
CA ALA A 245 -4.31 43.25 -62.28
C ALA A 245 -5.35 42.42 -63.06
N VAL A 246 -6.38 43.11 -63.57
CA VAL A 246 -7.42 42.53 -64.41
C VAL A 246 -6.91 42.45 -65.87
N PRO A 247 -7.02 41.32 -66.57
CA PRO A 247 -7.14 41.31 -68.03
C PRO A 247 -8.57 41.06 -68.48
N ALA A 248 -9.03 41.92 -69.35
CA ALA A 248 -10.31 41.84 -70.04
C ALA A 248 -10.35 40.76 -71.12
N GLY A 249 -11.53 40.14 -71.22
CA GLY A 249 -12.06 39.73 -72.53
C GLY A 249 -11.84 38.29 -72.97
N ALA A 250 -12.92 37.51 -73.01
CA ALA A 250 -13.49 36.94 -74.24
C ALA A 250 -14.68 35.98 -73.94
N SER A 251 -15.74 36.24 -74.64
CA SER A 251 -16.99 35.50 -74.74
C SER A 251 -16.83 34.12 -75.35
N SER A 252 -17.61 33.12 -74.94
CA SER A 252 -18.48 32.32 -75.85
C SER A 252 -19.11 31.14 -75.07
N THR A 253 -20.42 31.17 -74.97
CA THR A 253 -21.42 30.21 -75.47
C THR A 253 -21.20 28.72 -75.29
N GLY A 254 -22.19 28.07 -74.68
CA GLY A 254 -22.46 26.67 -74.88
C GLY A 254 -23.16 25.91 -73.75
N ARG A 255 -24.42 25.98 -73.75
CA ARG A 255 -25.56 25.10 -73.51
C ARG A 255 -25.47 23.80 -72.62
N PRO A 256 -26.54 23.45 -71.98
CA PRO A 256 -26.62 22.46 -70.88
C PRO A 256 -27.07 21.04 -71.35
N ILE A 257 -26.79 20.04 -70.60
CA ILE A 257 -27.46 18.75 -70.68
C ILE A 257 -27.75 18.22 -69.21
N ARG A 258 -28.96 17.79 -69.09
CA ARG A 258 -29.67 17.28 -67.92
C ARG A 258 -29.55 15.73 -67.79
N PRO A 259 -30.21 15.03 -66.86
CA PRO A 259 -29.63 14.16 -65.85
C PRO A 259 -29.97 12.66 -66.10
N GLY A 260 -29.35 11.83 -65.38
CA GLY A 260 -29.65 10.35 -65.36
C GLY A 260 -29.71 9.81 -63.93
N ALA A 261 -30.89 9.34 -63.62
CA ALA A 261 -31.24 8.61 -62.41
C ALA A 261 -30.92 7.12 -62.56
N GLY A 262 -30.89 6.43 -61.46
CA GLY A 262 -30.93 4.94 -61.34
C GLY A 262 -30.01 4.47 -60.25
N SER A 263 -30.51 4.13 -59.13
CA SER A 263 -31.27 2.98 -58.60
C SER A 263 -30.45 1.73 -58.34
N ALA A 264 -30.49 1.36 -57.08
CA ALA A 264 -30.61 0.01 -56.49
C ALA A 264 -29.50 -1.03 -56.68
N ARG A 265 -28.87 -1.44 -55.67
CA ARG A 265 -29.16 -2.60 -54.78
C ARG A 265 -28.25 -2.59 -53.57
#